data_74c080efa0d207e997057f86ac32a7b5
#
_entry.id   74c080efa0d207e997057f86ac32a7b5
#
_cell.length_a   1.000
_cell.length_b   1.000
_cell.length_c   1.000
_cell.angle_alpha   90.00
_cell.angle_beta   90.00
_cell.angle_gamma   90.00
#
_symmetry.space_group_name_H-M   'P 1'
#
loop_
_entity.id
_entity.type
_entity.pdbx_description
1 polymer ?
#
loop_
_entity_poly.entity_id
_entity_poly.type
_entity_poly.pdbx_seq_one_letter_code
_entity_poly.pdbx_strand_id
1 'polypeptide(L)'
;MLKRIMSILIMGIMVIGMTACGKAAEKEVSKGPEGELSAIIDQIYEKKNTDLMLETTKLDLTDTEILKYNTGLSDASLVKEAAISEALISSQAYSLILVRVKDSKDAKTVAQEMLDGVNQSKWICVTADDLKVAGCGDVVLLVMVASNMSDTVTSEQIVEAFKAVAGGNLDFTLEK
;
A
#
# COMPACT_ATOMS: atom_id res chain seq x y z
N MET A 1 -41.14 -35.30 54.11
CA MET A 1 -41.42 -34.10 54.92
C MET A 1 -40.69 -32.94 54.24
N LEU A 2 -41.33 -32.14 53.46
CA LEU A 2 -42.17 -30.98 53.73
C LEU A 2 -41.31 -29.79 54.19
N LYS A 3 -41.21 -28.83 53.39
CA LYS A 3 -41.55 -27.37 53.42
C LYS A 3 -40.57 -26.60 52.51
N ARG A 4 -40.97 -26.10 51.32
CA ARG A 4 -41.70 -24.85 51.06
C ARG A 4 -41.12 -23.67 51.80
N ILE A 5 -40.65 -22.68 50.98
CA ILE A 5 -40.92 -21.23 51.01
C ILE A 5 -39.98 -20.65 49.94
N MET A 6 -40.31 -20.20 48.82
CA MET A 6 -41.08 -19.14 48.15
C MET A 6 -40.96 -17.77 48.88
N SER A 7 -40.21 -16.88 48.25
CA SER A 7 -40.43 -15.41 48.26
C SER A 7 -39.49 -14.73 47.25
N ILE A 8 -40.05 -14.25 46.15
CA ILE A 8 -40.41 -12.84 45.82
C ILE A 8 -39.22 -12.00 45.44
N LEU A 9 -39.05 -11.82 44.14
CA LEU A 9 -39.28 -10.66 43.26
C LEU A 9 -38.80 -9.32 43.81
N ILE A 10 -37.69 -8.79 43.25
CA ILE A 10 -37.58 -7.33 43.07
C ILE A 10 -37.01 -7.12 41.65
N MET A 11 -37.87 -6.57 40.82
CA MET A 11 -37.70 -6.08 39.49
C MET A 11 -37.01 -4.71 39.57
N GLY A 12 -35.77 -4.64 39.21
CA GLY A 12 -35.01 -3.38 39.04
C GLY A 12 -34.68 -3.16 37.59
N ILE A 13 -35.59 -2.51 36.84
CA ILE A 13 -35.34 -2.05 35.50
C ILE A 13 -34.38 -0.86 35.61
N MET A 14 -33.09 -1.08 35.36
CA MET A 14 -32.13 -0.02 35.11
C MET A 14 -32.06 0.20 33.63
N VAL A 15 -32.81 1.17 33.11
CA VAL A 15 -32.67 1.73 31.78
C VAL A 15 -31.38 2.53 31.78
N ILE A 16 -30.28 1.88 31.34
CA ILE A 16 -29.05 2.58 31.01
C ILE A 16 -29.22 3.08 29.57
N GLY A 17 -29.52 4.39 29.46
CA GLY A 17 -29.49 5.08 28.17
C GLY A 17 -28.10 4.98 27.54
N MET A 18 -27.96 4.13 26.50
CA MET A 18 -26.82 4.17 25.62
C MET A 18 -26.95 5.39 24.72
N THR A 19 -26.34 6.49 25.14
CA THR A 19 -25.95 7.54 24.18
C THR A 19 -24.88 6.96 23.29
N ALA A 20 -25.29 6.42 22.14
CA ALA A 20 -24.41 6.06 21.06
C ALA A 20 -23.81 7.34 20.45
N CYS A 21 -22.76 7.88 21.07
CA CYS A 21 -21.82 8.71 20.35
C CYS A 21 -21.12 7.79 19.32
N GLY A 22 -21.52 7.92 18.06
CA GLY A 22 -20.83 7.30 16.94
C GLY A 22 -19.41 7.87 16.81
N LYS A 23 -18.45 7.33 17.56
CA LYS A 23 -17.05 7.38 17.14
C LYS A 23 -16.99 6.50 15.91
N ALA A 24 -16.72 7.12 14.75
CA ALA A 24 -16.18 6.37 13.61
C ALA A 24 -15.01 5.56 14.18
N ALA A 25 -15.07 4.23 14.06
CA ALA A 25 -13.96 3.38 14.43
C ALA A 25 -12.78 3.82 13.56
N GLU A 26 -11.77 4.45 14.15
CA GLU A 26 -10.47 4.60 13.51
C GLU A 26 -10.04 3.19 13.17
N LYS A 27 -9.95 2.89 11.87
CA LYS A 27 -9.45 1.62 11.40
C LYS A 27 -8.00 1.52 11.88
N GLU A 28 -7.69 0.54 12.73
CA GLU A 28 -6.32 0.35 13.17
C GLU A 28 -5.45 0.21 11.93
N VAL A 29 -4.41 1.05 11.83
CA VAL A 29 -3.45 1.00 10.73
C VAL A 29 -2.65 -0.29 10.88
N SER A 30 -2.59 -1.08 9.81
CA SER A 30 -1.87 -2.34 9.80
C SER A 30 -0.37 -2.09 10.04
N LYS A 31 0.32 -3.08 10.58
CA LYS A 31 1.78 -3.04 10.64
C LYS A 31 2.33 -3.33 9.24
N GLY A 32 3.07 -2.38 8.66
CA GLY A 32 3.68 -2.55 7.35
C GLY A 32 4.73 -3.68 7.33
N PRO A 33 5.10 -4.20 6.14
CA PRO A 33 6.14 -5.20 6.01
C PRO A 33 7.49 -4.70 6.52
N GLU A 34 8.17 -5.53 7.32
CA GLU A 34 9.46 -5.20 7.93
C GLU A 34 10.62 -5.50 6.98
N GLY A 35 11.76 -4.85 7.21
CA GLY A 35 12.99 -5.06 6.45
C GLY A 35 13.27 -3.95 5.44
N GLU A 36 14.33 -4.09 4.68
CA GLU A 36 14.72 -3.17 3.61
C GLU A 36 13.73 -3.25 2.45
N LEU A 37 13.45 -2.12 1.80
CA LEU A 37 12.47 -2.08 0.71
C LEU A 37 12.87 -2.96 -0.49
N SER A 38 14.17 -3.09 -0.78
CA SER A 38 14.66 -4.02 -1.81
C SER A 38 14.32 -5.47 -1.50
N ALA A 39 14.49 -5.89 -0.25
CA ALA A 39 14.13 -7.24 0.17
C ALA A 39 12.60 -7.49 0.14
N ILE A 40 11.80 -6.45 0.40
CA ILE A 40 10.34 -6.53 0.24
C ILE A 40 9.97 -6.67 -1.23
N ILE A 41 10.64 -5.96 -2.14
CA ILE A 41 10.47 -6.10 -3.59
C ILE A 41 10.80 -7.53 -4.02
N ASP A 42 11.91 -8.10 -3.55
CA ASP A 42 12.28 -9.48 -3.85
C ASP A 42 11.19 -10.47 -3.39
N GLN A 43 10.64 -10.28 -2.18
CA GLN A 43 9.52 -11.11 -1.67
C GLN A 43 8.25 -10.97 -2.52
N ILE A 44 7.96 -9.77 -3.06
CA ILE A 44 6.83 -9.56 -3.99
C ILE A 44 7.05 -10.40 -5.24
N TYR A 45 8.27 -10.41 -5.81
CA TYR A 45 8.58 -11.20 -7.01
C TYR A 45 8.64 -12.70 -6.75
N GLU A 46 8.95 -13.15 -5.53
CA GLU A 46 8.78 -14.55 -5.13
C GLU A 46 7.30 -14.98 -5.13
N LYS A 47 6.37 -14.07 -4.83
CA LYS A 47 4.92 -14.33 -4.89
C LYS A 47 4.38 -14.25 -6.31
N LYS A 48 4.90 -13.34 -7.12
CA LYS A 48 4.52 -13.14 -8.53
C LYS A 48 5.77 -12.93 -9.38
N ASN A 49 6.22 -14.02 -10.02
CA ASN A 49 7.24 -13.91 -11.06
C ASN A 49 6.69 -13.11 -12.26
N THR A 50 7.46 -12.14 -12.72
CA THR A 50 7.06 -11.25 -13.81
C THR A 50 7.64 -11.68 -15.17
N ASP A 51 8.60 -12.62 -15.18
CA ASP A 51 9.38 -13.01 -16.38
C ASP A 51 10.08 -11.82 -17.09
N LEU A 52 10.27 -10.70 -16.34
CA LEU A 52 10.96 -9.50 -16.81
C LEU A 52 12.41 -9.48 -16.29
N MET A 53 13.30 -8.90 -17.08
CA MET A 53 14.63 -8.53 -16.57
C MET A 53 14.50 -7.21 -15.83
N LEU A 54 14.58 -7.26 -14.50
CA LEU A 54 14.36 -6.12 -13.60
C LEU A 54 15.64 -5.74 -12.88
N GLU A 55 15.80 -4.45 -12.61
CA GLU A 55 16.81 -3.90 -11.73
C GLU A 55 16.15 -3.17 -10.58
N THR A 56 16.55 -3.50 -9.36
CA THR A 56 16.06 -2.85 -8.13
C THR A 56 17.14 -1.93 -7.57
N THR A 57 16.78 -0.65 -7.40
CA THR A 57 17.69 0.41 -6.90
C THR A 57 17.04 1.17 -5.75
N LYS A 58 17.87 1.56 -4.76
CA LYS A 58 17.46 2.51 -3.71
C LYS A 58 17.50 3.93 -4.27
N LEU A 59 16.45 4.72 -4.02
CA LEU A 59 16.41 6.11 -4.47
C LEU A 59 17.12 7.02 -3.47
N ASP A 60 17.90 7.96 -3.99
CA ASP A 60 18.48 9.05 -3.21
C ASP A 60 17.40 10.11 -2.94
N LEU A 61 16.99 10.23 -1.67
CA LEU A 61 15.97 11.18 -1.26
C LEU A 61 16.44 12.63 -1.26
N THR A 62 17.75 12.87 -1.42
CA THR A 62 18.31 14.24 -1.50
C THR A 62 18.23 14.81 -2.92
N ASP A 63 18.10 13.95 -3.93
CA ASP A 63 17.87 14.34 -5.32
C ASP A 63 16.37 14.45 -5.59
N THR A 64 15.85 15.66 -5.46
CA THR A 64 14.41 15.92 -5.62
C THR A 64 13.92 15.75 -7.06
N GLU A 65 14.79 15.90 -8.07
CA GLU A 65 14.42 15.70 -9.46
C GLU A 65 14.25 14.20 -9.77
N ILE A 66 15.22 13.38 -9.33
CA ILE A 66 15.14 11.91 -9.45
C ILE A 66 13.97 11.37 -8.64
N LEU A 67 13.76 11.86 -7.42
CA LEU A 67 12.60 11.48 -6.59
C LEU A 67 11.30 11.77 -7.33
N LYS A 68 11.10 13.00 -7.78
CA LYS A 68 9.90 13.41 -8.50
C LYS A 68 9.69 12.63 -9.80
N TYR A 69 10.74 12.46 -10.58
CA TYR A 69 10.68 11.72 -11.84
C TYR A 69 10.21 10.28 -11.65
N ASN A 70 10.69 9.60 -10.61
CA ASN A 70 10.39 8.20 -10.36
C ASN A 70 9.09 7.99 -9.58
N THR A 71 8.84 8.81 -8.56
CA THR A 71 7.76 8.57 -7.60
C THR A 71 6.56 9.49 -7.76
N GLY A 72 6.72 10.62 -8.45
CA GLY A 72 5.74 11.70 -8.51
C GLY A 72 5.76 12.64 -7.29
N LEU A 73 6.52 12.33 -6.24
CA LEU A 73 6.59 13.14 -5.03
C LEU A 73 7.35 14.44 -5.28
N SER A 74 6.84 15.55 -4.75
CA SER A 74 7.47 16.87 -4.86
C SER A 74 8.68 17.03 -3.94
N ASP A 75 8.69 16.33 -2.79
CA ASP A 75 9.79 16.30 -1.83
C ASP A 75 9.78 15.02 -0.97
N ALA A 76 10.80 14.85 -0.14
CA ALA A 76 10.96 13.70 0.75
C ALA A 76 10.62 13.99 2.22
N SER A 77 9.87 15.06 2.51
CA SER A 77 9.63 15.50 3.90
C SER A 77 8.96 14.43 4.75
N LEU A 78 8.03 13.66 4.17
CA LEU A 78 7.31 12.56 4.81
C LEU A 78 7.97 11.19 4.59
N VAL A 79 9.00 11.09 3.74
CA VAL A 79 9.61 9.83 3.30
C VAL A 79 10.84 9.50 4.15
N LYS A 80 10.95 8.25 4.58
CA LYS A 80 12.10 7.68 5.27
C LYS A 80 13.08 7.00 4.32
N GLU A 81 12.54 6.24 3.37
CA GLU A 81 13.29 5.55 2.32
C GLU A 81 12.41 5.25 1.12
N ALA A 82 13.02 5.09 -0.05
CA ALA A 82 12.35 4.70 -1.27
C ALA A 82 13.22 3.75 -2.10
N ALA A 83 12.59 2.81 -2.79
CA ALA A 83 13.24 1.91 -3.73
C ALA A 83 12.37 1.73 -4.97
N ILE A 84 13.01 1.51 -6.09
CA ILE A 84 12.35 1.31 -7.39
C ILE A 84 12.89 0.05 -8.05
N SER A 85 12.01 -0.69 -8.71
CA SER A 85 12.36 -1.82 -9.58
C SER A 85 11.77 -1.58 -10.96
N GLU A 86 12.61 -1.56 -11.98
CA GLU A 86 12.22 -1.25 -13.36
C GLU A 86 12.72 -2.29 -14.34
N ALA A 87 12.01 -2.41 -15.47
CA ALA A 87 12.47 -3.24 -16.56
C ALA A 87 13.72 -2.65 -17.22
N LEU A 88 14.74 -3.49 -17.43
CA LEU A 88 15.98 -3.12 -18.14
C LEU A 88 15.76 -2.85 -19.62
N ILE A 89 14.65 -3.35 -20.18
CA ILE A 89 14.31 -3.17 -21.59
C ILE A 89 13.38 -1.97 -21.71
N SER A 90 13.83 -0.91 -22.35
CA SER A 90 13.13 0.40 -22.44
C SER A 90 11.78 0.36 -23.17
N SER A 91 11.48 -0.70 -23.91
CA SER A 91 10.16 -0.92 -24.53
C SER A 91 9.16 -1.64 -23.62
N GLN A 92 9.60 -2.06 -22.43
CA GLN A 92 8.77 -2.69 -21.40
C GLN A 92 8.46 -1.64 -20.32
N ALA A 93 7.33 -0.93 -20.46
CA ALA A 93 6.93 0.06 -19.47
C ALA A 93 6.41 -0.64 -18.21
N TYR A 94 7.33 -0.93 -17.31
CA TYR A 94 7.09 -1.51 -15.99
C TYR A 94 7.91 -0.78 -14.93
N SER A 95 7.26 -0.36 -13.87
CA SER A 95 7.92 0.22 -12.69
C SER A 95 7.14 -0.15 -11.43
N LEU A 96 7.84 -0.70 -10.45
CA LEU A 96 7.36 -0.92 -9.08
C LEU A 96 8.17 -0.02 -8.15
N ILE A 97 7.48 0.77 -7.34
CA ILE A 97 8.09 1.69 -6.39
C ILE A 97 7.55 1.37 -5.00
N LEU A 98 8.45 1.22 -4.04
CA LEU A 98 8.10 1.19 -2.62
C LEU A 98 8.62 2.45 -1.95
N VAL A 99 7.76 3.06 -1.15
CA VAL A 99 8.10 4.19 -0.28
C VAL A 99 7.76 3.83 1.15
N ARG A 100 8.70 3.99 2.07
CA ARG A 100 8.44 3.92 3.50
C ARG A 100 8.30 5.33 4.05
N VAL A 101 7.16 5.63 4.66
CA VAL A 101 6.92 6.92 5.29
C VAL A 101 7.48 6.97 6.71
N LYS A 102 7.70 8.18 7.23
CA LYS A 102 8.18 8.40 8.60
C LYS A 102 7.12 8.07 9.66
N ASP A 103 5.85 8.33 9.33
CA ASP A 103 4.70 8.07 10.18
C ASP A 103 3.59 7.42 9.32
N SER A 104 3.08 6.28 9.73
CA SER A 104 2.07 5.51 8.98
C SER A 104 0.78 6.29 8.67
N LYS A 105 0.43 7.29 9.50
CA LYS A 105 -0.72 8.16 9.24
C LYS A 105 -0.57 9.01 7.96
N ASP A 106 0.67 9.24 7.51
CA ASP A 106 0.97 10.02 6.30
C ASP A 106 0.96 9.13 5.03
N ALA A 107 0.89 7.80 5.18
CA ALA A 107 0.97 6.86 4.07
C ALA A 107 -0.07 7.14 2.96
N LYS A 108 -1.31 7.44 3.34
CA LYS A 108 -2.36 7.72 2.36
C LYS A 108 -2.16 9.06 1.64
N THR A 109 -1.61 10.07 2.32
CA THR A 109 -1.26 11.37 1.71
C THR A 109 -0.14 11.19 0.69
N VAL A 110 0.92 10.47 1.06
CA VAL A 110 2.03 10.14 0.16
C VAL A 110 1.54 9.31 -1.03
N ALA A 111 0.68 8.31 -0.79
CA ALA A 111 0.10 7.50 -1.85
C ALA A 111 -0.70 8.33 -2.87
N GLN A 112 -1.48 9.29 -2.41
CA GLN A 112 -2.26 10.17 -3.29
C GLN A 112 -1.33 11.09 -4.10
N GLU A 113 -0.30 11.67 -3.48
CA GLU A 113 0.68 12.49 -4.19
C GLU A 113 1.43 11.67 -5.25
N MET A 114 1.83 10.44 -4.93
CA MET A 114 2.45 9.53 -5.91
C MET A 114 1.51 9.25 -7.08
N LEU A 115 0.24 8.93 -6.80
CA LEU A 115 -0.78 8.64 -7.82
C LEU A 115 -0.99 9.82 -8.77
N ASP A 116 -1.07 11.03 -8.22
CA ASP A 116 -1.35 12.26 -8.99
C ASP A 116 -0.13 12.73 -9.77
N GLY A 117 1.07 12.58 -9.17
CA GLY A 117 2.32 13.16 -9.66
C GLY A 117 3.13 12.26 -10.59
N VAL A 118 2.95 10.94 -10.54
CA VAL A 118 3.79 10.03 -11.35
C VAL A 118 3.56 10.18 -12.85
N ASN A 119 4.65 10.17 -13.61
CA ASN A 119 4.61 10.22 -15.06
C ASN A 119 4.51 8.81 -15.67
N GLN A 120 3.31 8.44 -16.12
CA GLN A 120 3.04 7.16 -16.77
C GLN A 120 3.68 7.04 -18.16
N SER A 121 4.18 8.13 -18.75
CA SER A 121 4.83 8.18 -20.07
C SER A 121 6.32 8.51 -19.98
N LYS A 122 6.99 8.09 -18.90
CA LYS A 122 8.43 8.35 -18.71
C LYS A 122 9.34 7.54 -19.65
N TRP A 123 8.81 6.53 -20.32
CA TRP A 123 9.52 5.73 -21.32
C TRP A 123 9.39 6.30 -22.73
N ILE A 124 10.27 5.87 -23.65
CA ILE A 124 10.22 6.28 -25.06
C ILE A 124 9.20 5.42 -25.80
N CYS A 125 8.18 6.04 -26.39
CA CYS A 125 7.16 5.40 -27.24
C CYS A 125 6.23 4.39 -26.55
N VAL A 126 6.28 4.26 -25.23
CA VAL A 126 5.38 3.38 -24.48
C VAL A 126 4.86 4.11 -23.24
N THR A 127 3.65 3.76 -22.81
CA THR A 127 2.99 4.32 -21.63
C THR A 127 2.54 3.17 -20.72
N ALA A 128 2.74 3.32 -19.43
CA ALA A 128 2.21 2.40 -18.42
C ALA A 128 0.82 2.90 -18.00
N ASP A 129 -0.21 2.40 -18.66
CA ASP A 129 -1.60 2.81 -18.51
C ASP A 129 -2.39 2.00 -17.46
N ASP A 130 -1.82 0.89 -16.96
CA ASP A 130 -2.32 0.13 -15.81
C ASP A 130 -1.55 0.55 -14.56
N LEU A 131 -2.16 1.37 -13.70
CA LEU A 131 -1.54 2.02 -12.53
C LEU A 131 -2.36 1.76 -11.27
N LYS A 132 -1.71 1.26 -10.23
CA LYS A 132 -2.28 1.13 -8.89
C LYS A 132 -1.32 1.58 -7.80
N VAL A 133 -1.91 2.09 -6.72
CA VAL A 133 -1.19 2.42 -5.48
C VAL A 133 -1.85 1.68 -4.33
N ALA A 134 -1.07 1.09 -3.44
CA ALA A 134 -1.58 0.39 -2.27
C ALA A 134 -0.73 0.72 -1.04
N GLY A 135 -1.32 0.65 0.14
CA GLY A 135 -0.60 0.90 1.39
C GLY A 135 -0.91 -0.11 2.48
N CYS A 136 0.13 -0.42 3.26
CA CYS A 136 0.03 -1.20 4.47
C CYS A 136 1.01 -0.64 5.51
N GLY A 137 0.48 -0.16 6.63
CA GLY A 137 1.26 0.49 7.68
C GLY A 137 2.03 1.70 7.17
N ASP A 138 3.33 1.64 7.28
CA ASP A 138 4.26 2.69 6.86
C ASP A 138 4.81 2.49 5.42
N VAL A 139 4.36 1.44 4.70
CA VAL A 139 4.84 1.15 3.34
C VAL A 139 3.75 1.42 2.32
N VAL A 140 4.10 2.21 1.32
CA VAL A 140 3.28 2.52 0.14
C VAL A 140 3.94 1.89 -1.08
N LEU A 141 3.16 1.13 -1.83
CA LEU A 141 3.51 0.58 -3.13
C LEU A 141 2.83 1.41 -4.23
N LEU A 142 3.57 1.78 -5.26
CA LEU A 142 3.04 2.20 -6.56
C LEU A 142 3.55 1.23 -7.61
N VAL A 143 2.67 0.72 -8.43
CA VAL A 143 3.03 -0.11 -9.58
C VAL A 143 2.33 0.40 -10.83
N MET A 144 3.08 0.50 -11.91
CA MET A 144 2.55 0.88 -13.22
C MET A 144 3.12 -0.02 -14.32
N VAL A 145 2.24 -0.46 -15.21
CA VAL A 145 2.51 -1.45 -16.25
C VAL A 145 1.84 -1.00 -17.55
N ALA A 146 2.47 -1.26 -18.69
CA ALA A 146 1.78 -1.09 -19.96
C ALA A 146 0.74 -2.21 -20.16
N SER A 147 -0.50 -1.87 -20.50
CA SER A 147 -1.60 -2.85 -20.67
C SER A 147 -1.32 -3.92 -21.72
N ASN A 148 -0.48 -3.63 -22.71
CA ASN A 148 -0.02 -4.61 -23.69
C ASN A 148 0.92 -5.70 -23.11
N MET A 149 1.32 -5.57 -21.85
CA MET A 149 2.10 -6.57 -21.11
C MET A 149 1.23 -7.43 -20.17
N SER A 150 -0.09 -7.32 -20.26
CA SER A 150 -1.05 -8.02 -19.36
C SER A 150 -0.91 -9.55 -19.35
N ASP A 151 -0.40 -10.15 -20.43
CA ASP A 151 -0.09 -11.58 -20.49
C ASP A 151 1.13 -11.96 -19.62
N THR A 152 1.99 -11.01 -19.31
CA THR A 152 3.18 -11.18 -18.48
C THR A 152 2.90 -10.78 -17.03
N VAL A 153 2.42 -9.54 -16.80
CA VAL A 153 2.17 -8.97 -15.49
C VAL A 153 1.11 -7.86 -15.56
N THR A 154 0.31 -7.73 -14.50
CA THR A 154 -0.62 -6.60 -14.31
C THR A 154 -0.36 -5.91 -12.98
N SER A 155 -0.79 -4.66 -12.83
CA SER A 155 -0.71 -3.94 -11.57
C SER A 155 -1.45 -4.67 -10.45
N GLU A 156 -2.62 -5.24 -10.73
CA GLU A 156 -3.41 -6.02 -9.78
C GLU A 156 -2.63 -7.23 -9.23
N GLN A 157 -1.94 -7.99 -10.08
CA GLN A 157 -1.16 -9.14 -9.64
C GLN A 157 -0.03 -8.74 -8.69
N ILE A 158 0.59 -7.60 -8.92
CA ILE A 158 1.66 -7.07 -8.04
C ILE A 158 1.07 -6.55 -6.71
N VAL A 159 -0.07 -5.88 -6.74
CA VAL A 159 -0.78 -5.45 -5.52
C VAL A 159 -1.20 -6.65 -4.66
N GLU A 160 -1.72 -7.73 -5.25
CA GLU A 160 -2.06 -8.96 -4.51
C GLU A 160 -0.79 -9.66 -3.96
N ALA A 161 0.33 -9.65 -4.68
CA ALA A 161 1.61 -10.14 -4.18
C ALA A 161 2.10 -9.30 -2.99
N PHE A 162 2.04 -7.98 -3.08
CA PHE A 162 2.36 -7.07 -1.96
C PHE A 162 1.46 -7.32 -0.75
N LYS A 163 0.16 -7.47 -0.95
CA LYS A 163 -0.80 -7.81 0.11
C LYS A 163 -0.42 -9.12 0.82
N ALA A 164 0.01 -10.13 0.06
CA ALA A 164 0.47 -11.39 0.66
C ALA A 164 1.74 -11.21 1.51
N VAL A 165 2.70 -10.37 1.05
CA VAL A 165 3.91 -10.01 1.82
C VAL A 165 3.56 -9.18 3.06
N ALA A 166 2.54 -8.34 2.97
CA ALA A 166 2.04 -7.50 4.06
C ALA A 166 1.14 -8.24 5.08
N GLY A 167 1.09 -9.57 5.03
CA GLY A 167 0.30 -10.37 5.97
C GLY A 167 -1.18 -10.53 5.63
N GLY A 168 -1.56 -10.24 4.38
CA GLY A 168 -2.89 -10.50 3.83
C GLY A 168 -3.89 -9.34 3.89
N ASN A 169 -3.48 -8.17 4.42
CA ASN A 169 -4.34 -7.00 4.50
C ASN A 169 -3.65 -5.76 3.91
N LEU A 170 -4.43 -4.90 3.29
CA LEU A 170 -4.03 -3.56 2.89
C LEU A 170 -4.91 -2.53 3.61
N ASP A 171 -4.34 -1.40 3.97
CA ASP A 171 -5.09 -0.30 4.59
C ASP A 171 -5.92 0.45 3.54
N PHE A 172 -5.37 0.56 2.33
CA PHE A 172 -6.03 1.17 1.18
C PHE A 172 -5.45 0.69 -0.14
N THR A 173 -6.23 0.87 -1.20
CA THR A 173 -5.81 0.79 -2.61
C THR A 173 -6.38 2.01 -3.33
N LEU A 174 -5.60 2.63 -4.20
CA LEU A 174 -5.98 3.76 -5.05
C LEU A 174 -5.65 3.40 -6.50
N GLU A 175 -6.47 3.89 -7.43
CA GLU A 175 -6.28 3.72 -8.87
C GLU A 175 -6.68 4.99 -9.61
N LYS A 176 -6.22 5.17 -10.84
CA LYS A 176 -6.45 6.35 -11.66
C LYS A 176 -7.33 6.00 -12.85
#